data_3b0a190c6248d6dd3f67fbcb8ca2064f
#
_entry.id   3b0a190c6248d6dd3f67fbcb8ca2064f
#
_cell.length_a   1.000
_cell.length_b   1.000
_cell.length_c   1.000
_cell.angle_alpha   90.00
_cell.angle_beta   90.00
_cell.angle_gamma   90.00
#
_symmetry.space_group_name_H-M   'P 1'
#
loop_
_entity.id
_entity.type
_entity.pdbx_description
1 polymer ?
#
loop_
_entity_poly.entity_id
_entity_poly.type
_entity_poly.pdbx_seq_one_letter_code
_entity_poly.pdbx_strand_id
1 'polypeptide(L)'
;MRDAYRSLLTALGAVLAMWLILGFWPLSTGSRVALSLLVILVSGMMFWRQHRASLVRATAVREIVDENLPPEDFQGAVILVCGDNSPLFVSGSRHRETRQGWYLWVKDAEQLPLLAQHLSLVRPALVSQISVMLAVVPEQHTSGDDFTQNLRGWQRAVVRCRAAFGTLPPLWTVTWVSPPVACAEAEPVWFTTISPRSGIQVYQPGQGNVSLTEWTRENGTDGRLSRLSHGLWLDSLLAWQNSAVNDLLSVRQGELPVMKPCVQGMCMVPVSGIAGSLWQQHITSVTALPPDAVVTTEPLPLPELLLPALPRRRGVSRRMVFWLYAGLLGGVFLALAMLASWMNNQRLIRNVGDHLALYHQLTGKPVAPKLRAQQRLRADGALLDDWARRGEPLRYRLGLYQGLRLIPPVEAAVSDWAP
;
A
#
# COMPACT_ATOMS: atom_id res chain seq x y z
N MET A 1 -2.58 -7.19 -13.48
CA MET A 1 -1.31 -7.57 -12.80
C MET A 1 -1.47 -7.92 -11.32
N ARG A 2 -2.23 -7.16 -10.49
CA ARG A 2 -2.43 -7.49 -9.05
C ARG A 2 -3.06 -8.87 -8.83
N ASP A 3 -4.02 -9.23 -9.67
CA ASP A 3 -4.70 -10.51 -9.59
C ASP A 3 -3.80 -11.65 -10.11
N ALA A 4 -2.93 -11.38 -11.11
CA ALA A 4 -1.95 -12.34 -11.59
C ALA A 4 -0.91 -12.74 -10.51
N TYR A 5 -0.36 -11.78 -9.75
CA TYR A 5 0.55 -12.09 -8.65
C TYR A 5 -0.14 -12.84 -7.49
N ARG A 6 -1.41 -12.52 -7.20
CA ARG A 6 -2.19 -13.25 -6.19
C ARG A 6 -2.49 -14.68 -6.63
N SER A 7 -2.90 -14.86 -7.88
CA SER A 7 -3.16 -16.19 -8.42
C SER A 7 -1.88 -17.04 -8.47
N LEU A 8 -0.75 -16.44 -8.79
CA LEU A 8 0.54 -17.11 -8.82
C LEU A 8 1.02 -17.51 -7.41
N LEU A 9 0.78 -16.68 -6.40
CA LEU A 9 1.07 -17.02 -4.99
C LEU A 9 0.14 -18.13 -4.47
N THR A 10 -1.15 -18.12 -4.83
CA THR A 10 -2.06 -19.21 -4.45
C THR A 10 -1.70 -20.52 -5.13
N ALA A 11 -1.30 -20.49 -6.41
CA ALA A 11 -0.81 -21.65 -7.13
C ALA A 11 0.48 -22.19 -6.51
N LEU A 12 1.45 -21.32 -6.20
CA LEU A 12 2.68 -21.68 -5.52
C LEU A 12 2.39 -22.35 -4.17
N GLY A 13 1.52 -21.75 -3.35
CA GLY A 13 1.12 -22.32 -2.06
C GLY A 13 0.46 -23.70 -2.19
N ALA A 14 -0.40 -23.87 -3.20
CA ALA A 14 -1.04 -25.17 -3.48
C ALA A 14 -0.03 -26.24 -3.90
N VAL A 15 0.93 -25.90 -4.77
CA VAL A 15 1.99 -26.82 -5.20
C VAL A 15 2.88 -27.23 -4.03
N LEU A 16 3.31 -26.26 -3.20
CA LEU A 16 4.13 -26.54 -2.02
C LEU A 16 3.36 -27.39 -0.99
N ALA A 17 2.08 -27.11 -0.75
CA ALA A 17 1.25 -27.92 0.15
C ALA A 17 1.08 -29.36 -0.38
N MET A 18 0.84 -29.52 -1.67
CA MET A 18 0.73 -30.83 -2.32
C MET A 18 2.04 -31.61 -2.19
N TRP A 19 3.16 -30.95 -2.45
CA TRP A 19 4.49 -31.57 -2.32
C TRP A 19 4.78 -31.99 -0.87
N LEU A 20 4.38 -31.18 0.12
CA LEU A 20 4.52 -31.52 1.53
C LEU A 20 3.72 -32.79 1.89
N ILE A 21 2.44 -32.86 1.46
CA ILE A 21 1.54 -33.99 1.75
C ILE A 21 2.03 -35.28 1.10
N LEU A 22 2.46 -35.22 -0.15
CA LEU A 22 2.86 -36.43 -0.92
C LEU A 22 4.27 -36.86 -0.62
N GLY A 23 5.20 -35.90 -0.41
CA GLY A 23 6.65 -36.19 -0.30
C GLY A 23 7.17 -36.44 1.11
N PHE A 24 6.66 -35.68 2.08
CA PHE A 24 7.27 -35.64 3.42
C PHE A 24 6.42 -36.24 4.52
N TRP A 25 5.10 -36.13 4.45
CA TRP A 25 4.23 -36.53 5.56
C TRP A 25 3.92 -38.04 5.52
N PRO A 26 4.15 -38.78 6.62
CA PRO A 26 3.87 -40.21 6.71
C PRO A 26 2.38 -40.48 6.95
N LEU A 27 1.52 -40.10 6.01
CA LEU A 27 0.07 -40.27 6.08
C LEU A 27 -0.35 -41.59 5.43
N SER A 28 -1.48 -42.14 5.88
CA SER A 28 -2.16 -43.25 5.20
C SER A 28 -2.63 -42.82 3.80
N THR A 29 -2.83 -43.76 2.89
CA THR A 29 -3.27 -43.46 1.51
C THR A 29 -4.60 -42.70 1.50
N GLY A 30 -5.54 -43.05 2.38
CA GLY A 30 -6.82 -42.36 2.50
C GLY A 30 -6.68 -40.91 2.96
N SER A 31 -5.83 -40.66 3.98
CA SER A 31 -5.61 -39.28 4.47
C SER A 31 -4.84 -38.42 3.47
N ARG A 32 -3.92 -39.00 2.68
CA ARG A 32 -3.25 -38.27 1.57
C ARG A 32 -4.24 -37.81 0.52
N VAL A 33 -5.15 -38.69 0.08
CA VAL A 33 -6.19 -38.34 -0.90
C VAL A 33 -7.12 -37.28 -0.35
N ALA A 34 -7.59 -37.42 0.88
CA ALA A 34 -8.48 -36.44 1.52
C ALA A 34 -7.86 -35.05 1.64
N LEU A 35 -6.59 -34.96 2.10
CA LEU A 35 -5.89 -33.68 2.22
C LEU A 35 -5.55 -33.08 0.86
N SER A 36 -5.19 -33.90 -0.13
CA SER A 36 -4.95 -33.41 -1.51
C SER A 36 -6.22 -32.82 -2.11
N LEU A 37 -7.37 -33.49 -1.95
CA LEU A 37 -8.66 -32.96 -2.38
C LEU A 37 -9.02 -31.65 -1.66
N LEU A 38 -8.76 -31.56 -0.36
CA LEU A 38 -8.98 -30.33 0.41
C LEU A 38 -8.14 -29.16 -0.14
N VAL A 39 -6.85 -29.38 -0.42
CA VAL A 39 -5.97 -28.34 -0.98
C VAL A 39 -6.49 -27.89 -2.35
N ILE A 40 -6.91 -28.81 -3.21
CA ILE A 40 -7.46 -28.50 -4.54
C ILE A 40 -8.75 -27.68 -4.38
N LEU A 41 -9.67 -28.08 -3.49
CA LEU A 41 -10.94 -27.41 -3.26
C LEU A 41 -10.74 -25.98 -2.72
N VAL A 42 -9.88 -25.81 -1.70
CA VAL A 42 -9.59 -24.50 -1.13
C VAL A 42 -8.92 -23.58 -2.16
N SER A 43 -7.95 -24.12 -2.93
CA SER A 43 -7.27 -23.35 -3.98
C SER A 43 -8.23 -22.97 -5.10
N GLY A 44 -9.10 -23.87 -5.54
CA GLY A 44 -10.13 -23.61 -6.53
C GLY A 44 -11.14 -22.56 -6.06
N MET A 45 -11.58 -22.62 -4.80
CA MET A 45 -12.47 -21.62 -4.20
C MET A 45 -11.81 -20.24 -4.10
N MET A 46 -10.52 -20.17 -3.72
CA MET A 46 -9.76 -18.92 -3.72
C MET A 46 -9.63 -18.33 -5.12
N PHE A 47 -9.32 -19.16 -6.11
CA PHE A 47 -9.24 -18.76 -7.52
C PHE A 47 -10.58 -18.22 -8.05
N TRP A 48 -11.67 -18.90 -7.74
CA TRP A 48 -13.02 -18.49 -8.13
C TRP A 48 -13.44 -17.16 -7.50
N ARG A 49 -13.17 -16.96 -6.19
CA ARG A 49 -13.39 -15.68 -5.50
C ARG A 49 -12.58 -14.54 -6.11
N GLN A 50 -11.32 -14.79 -6.45
CA GLN A 50 -10.46 -13.80 -7.11
C GLN A 50 -10.99 -13.44 -8.50
N HIS A 51 -11.42 -14.43 -9.27
CA HIS A 51 -11.96 -14.21 -10.60
C HIS A 51 -13.28 -13.44 -10.58
N ARG A 52 -14.21 -13.80 -9.69
CA ARG A 52 -15.44 -13.01 -9.50
C ARG A 52 -15.17 -11.56 -9.08
N ALA A 53 -14.26 -11.36 -8.17
CA ALA A 53 -13.88 -10.01 -7.72
C ALA A 53 -13.23 -9.17 -8.85
N SER A 54 -12.55 -9.80 -9.81
CA SER A 54 -11.97 -9.10 -10.97
C SER A 54 -13.06 -8.73 -12.00
N LEU A 55 -14.06 -9.57 -12.20
CA LEU A 55 -15.17 -9.28 -13.12
C LEU A 55 -16.05 -8.12 -12.61
N VAL A 56 -16.41 -8.11 -11.34
CA VAL A 56 -17.21 -7.02 -10.74
C VAL A 56 -16.47 -5.69 -10.81
N ARG A 57 -15.14 -5.70 -10.66
CA ARG A 57 -14.31 -4.48 -10.81
C ARG A 57 -14.23 -4.01 -12.26
N ALA A 58 -14.15 -4.91 -13.22
CA ALA A 58 -14.07 -4.56 -14.64
C ALA A 58 -15.35 -3.88 -15.16
N THR A 59 -16.53 -4.24 -14.64
CA THR A 59 -17.79 -3.61 -15.02
C THR A 59 -17.97 -2.20 -14.44
N ALA A 60 -17.55 -1.97 -13.18
CA ALA A 60 -17.63 -0.65 -12.53
C ALA A 60 -16.67 0.40 -13.14
N VAL A 61 -15.64 -0.05 -13.87
CA VAL A 61 -14.56 0.80 -14.40
C VAL A 61 -14.84 1.29 -15.83
N ARG A 62 -15.82 0.70 -16.54
CA ARG A 62 -16.10 1.04 -17.93
C ARG A 62 -16.68 2.44 -18.18
N GLU A 63 -17.11 3.16 -17.14
CA GLU A 63 -17.68 4.51 -17.25
C GLU A 63 -16.66 5.64 -17.20
N ILE A 64 -15.40 5.35 -16.85
CA ILE A 64 -14.33 6.36 -16.78
C ILE A 64 -13.59 6.36 -18.11
N VAL A 65 -13.71 7.47 -18.84
CA VAL A 65 -13.09 7.63 -20.17
C VAL A 65 -11.57 7.62 -20.04
N ASP A 66 -10.91 6.65 -20.70
CA ASP A 66 -9.44 6.47 -20.66
C ASP A 66 -8.65 7.64 -21.27
N GLU A 67 -9.28 8.48 -22.11
CA GLU A 67 -8.67 9.60 -22.83
C GLU A 67 -8.11 10.70 -21.92
N ASN A 68 -8.59 10.78 -20.66
CA ASN A 68 -8.14 11.80 -19.72
C ASN A 68 -7.02 11.33 -18.78
N LEU A 69 -6.59 10.06 -18.91
CA LEU A 69 -5.55 9.49 -18.05
C LEU A 69 -4.14 9.82 -18.56
N PRO A 70 -3.17 10.01 -17.67
CA PRO A 70 -1.78 10.20 -18.08
C PRO A 70 -1.24 8.98 -18.82
N PRO A 71 -0.32 9.16 -19.80
CA PRO A 71 0.31 8.06 -20.51
C PRO A 71 1.10 7.15 -19.56
N GLU A 72 1.39 5.90 -19.98
CA GLU A 72 2.02 4.90 -19.10
C GLU A 72 3.45 5.28 -18.68
N ASP A 73 4.15 5.99 -19.53
CA ASP A 73 5.52 6.45 -19.38
C ASP A 73 5.64 7.82 -18.70
N PHE A 74 4.52 8.42 -18.27
CA PHE A 74 4.52 9.71 -17.59
C PHE A 74 5.32 9.65 -16.28
N GLN A 75 6.31 10.54 -16.15
CA GLN A 75 7.24 10.59 -15.02
C GLN A 75 6.94 11.73 -14.03
N GLY A 76 5.96 12.58 -14.32
CA GLY A 76 5.54 13.70 -13.48
C GLY A 76 4.64 13.30 -12.32
N ALA A 77 4.25 14.26 -11.49
CA ALA A 77 3.27 14.05 -10.45
C ALA A 77 1.86 13.89 -11.04
N VAL A 78 1.08 12.94 -10.55
CA VAL A 78 -0.34 12.76 -10.90
C VAL A 78 -1.18 13.27 -9.73
N ILE A 79 -1.96 14.32 -9.97
CA ILE A 79 -2.70 15.03 -8.94
C ILE A 79 -4.20 14.78 -9.13
N LEU A 80 -4.84 14.18 -8.14
CA LEU A 80 -6.28 14.08 -8.08
C LEU A 80 -6.83 15.32 -7.40
N VAL A 81 -7.48 16.21 -8.19
CA VAL A 81 -7.96 17.51 -7.71
C VAL A 81 -9.36 17.36 -7.17
N CYS A 82 -9.50 17.58 -5.88
CA CYS A 82 -10.73 17.46 -5.09
C CYS A 82 -11.14 18.83 -4.53
N GLY A 83 -12.36 18.94 -4.05
CA GLY A 83 -12.88 20.21 -3.47
C GLY A 83 -13.37 21.19 -4.53
N ASP A 84 -13.01 22.45 -4.38
CA ASP A 84 -13.44 23.55 -5.26
C ASP A 84 -12.60 23.60 -6.54
N ASN A 85 -12.72 22.55 -7.31
CA ASN A 85 -11.86 22.31 -8.47
C ASN A 85 -12.36 22.97 -9.77
N SER A 86 -13.63 23.38 -9.81
CA SER A 86 -14.25 23.95 -11.03
C SER A 86 -13.46 25.14 -11.62
N PRO A 87 -12.99 26.13 -10.82
CA PRO A 87 -12.24 27.25 -11.35
C PRO A 87 -10.82 26.91 -11.88
N LEU A 88 -10.34 25.72 -11.59
CA LEU A 88 -9.01 25.26 -12.03
C LEU A 88 -9.00 24.70 -13.43
N PHE A 89 -10.16 24.29 -13.95
CA PHE A 89 -10.27 23.65 -15.26
C PHE A 89 -11.06 24.50 -16.24
N VAL A 90 -10.60 24.54 -17.47
CA VAL A 90 -11.34 25.20 -18.55
C VAL A 90 -12.61 24.39 -18.83
N SER A 91 -13.70 25.06 -19.15
CA SER A 91 -15.00 24.44 -19.41
C SER A 91 -14.90 23.25 -20.36
N GLY A 92 -15.37 22.08 -19.90
CA GLY A 92 -15.34 20.80 -20.65
C GLY A 92 -14.06 19.96 -20.50
N SER A 93 -12.99 20.50 -19.92
CA SER A 93 -11.75 19.76 -19.68
C SER A 93 -11.82 18.98 -18.36
N ARG A 94 -11.50 17.69 -18.39
CA ARG A 94 -11.43 16.85 -17.18
C ARG A 94 -9.99 16.60 -16.71
N HIS A 95 -9.02 17.08 -17.44
CA HIS A 95 -7.62 17.06 -17.05
C HIS A 95 -6.94 18.36 -17.51
N ARG A 96 -5.84 18.65 -16.85
CA ARG A 96 -4.95 19.75 -17.22
C ARG A 96 -3.51 19.28 -17.06
N GLU A 97 -2.81 19.26 -18.18
CA GLU A 97 -1.41 18.88 -18.21
C GLU A 97 -0.52 20.11 -18.01
N THR A 98 0.52 19.94 -17.22
CA THR A 98 1.58 20.92 -17.03
C THR A 98 2.93 20.24 -17.24
N ARG A 99 4.00 21.01 -17.26
CA ARG A 99 5.34 20.48 -17.49
C ARG A 99 5.78 19.44 -16.46
N GLN A 100 5.28 19.53 -15.21
CA GLN A 100 5.72 18.68 -14.11
C GLN A 100 4.59 17.82 -13.53
N GLY A 101 3.33 18.07 -13.90
CA GLY A 101 2.20 17.42 -13.30
C GLY A 101 1.01 17.20 -14.22
N TRP A 102 0.26 16.17 -13.94
CA TRP A 102 -1.00 15.84 -14.58
C TRP A 102 -2.13 15.97 -13.57
N TYR A 103 -2.98 16.97 -13.74
CA TYR A 103 -4.09 17.29 -12.84
C TYR A 103 -5.37 16.68 -13.39
N LEU A 104 -5.98 15.80 -12.59
CA LEU A 104 -7.24 15.12 -12.94
C LEU A 104 -8.38 15.72 -12.12
N TRP A 105 -9.42 16.16 -12.80
CA TRP A 105 -10.62 16.66 -12.16
C TRP A 105 -11.43 15.52 -11.53
N VAL A 106 -11.76 15.65 -10.25
CA VAL A 106 -12.65 14.74 -9.53
C VAL A 106 -13.91 15.51 -9.18
N LYS A 107 -15.03 15.16 -9.82
CA LYS A 107 -16.28 15.91 -9.70
C LYS A 107 -16.84 15.91 -8.28
N ASP A 108 -16.87 14.72 -7.66
CA ASP A 108 -17.45 14.54 -6.32
C ASP A 108 -16.66 13.52 -5.50
N ALA A 109 -16.94 13.49 -4.20
CA ALA A 109 -16.24 12.62 -3.26
C ALA A 109 -16.44 11.11 -3.54
N GLU A 110 -17.53 10.72 -4.20
CA GLU A 110 -17.84 9.32 -4.51
C GLU A 110 -17.02 8.82 -5.68
N GLN A 111 -16.68 9.68 -6.63
CA GLN A 111 -15.85 9.34 -7.79
C GLN A 111 -14.38 9.11 -7.43
N LEU A 112 -13.86 9.77 -6.39
CA LEU A 112 -12.44 9.67 -6.02
C LEU A 112 -11.96 8.22 -5.79
N PRO A 113 -12.64 7.36 -4.99
CA PRO A 113 -12.23 5.98 -4.82
C PRO A 113 -12.33 5.14 -6.10
N LEU A 114 -13.30 5.44 -6.97
CA LEU A 114 -13.48 4.74 -8.25
C LEU A 114 -12.33 5.09 -9.20
N LEU A 115 -12.00 6.38 -9.33
CA LEU A 115 -10.86 6.84 -10.12
C LEU A 115 -9.53 6.27 -9.57
N ALA A 116 -9.37 6.22 -8.26
CA ALA A 116 -8.23 5.59 -7.62
C ALA A 116 -8.10 4.09 -7.95
N GLN A 117 -9.22 3.36 -7.97
CA GLN A 117 -9.26 1.97 -8.39
C GLN A 117 -8.89 1.82 -9.86
N HIS A 118 -9.46 2.64 -10.74
CA HIS A 118 -9.18 2.64 -12.16
C HIS A 118 -7.70 2.88 -12.43
N LEU A 119 -7.12 3.96 -11.89
CA LEU A 119 -5.70 4.25 -12.00
C LEU A 119 -4.81 3.12 -11.50
N SER A 120 -5.18 2.48 -10.40
CA SER A 120 -4.40 1.37 -9.85
C SER A 120 -4.43 0.11 -10.72
N LEU A 121 -5.47 -0.05 -11.55
CA LEU A 121 -5.65 -1.20 -12.46
C LEU A 121 -5.00 -0.93 -13.83
N VAL A 122 -5.31 0.21 -14.42
CA VAL A 122 -4.89 0.57 -15.78
C VAL A 122 -3.44 1.07 -15.79
N ARG A 123 -3.07 1.92 -14.82
CA ARG A 123 -1.75 2.57 -14.73
C ARG A 123 -1.03 2.28 -13.41
N PRO A 124 -0.71 1.01 -13.11
CA PRO A 124 -0.10 0.63 -11.82
C PRO A 124 1.26 1.26 -11.56
N ALA A 125 2.01 1.62 -12.59
CA ALA A 125 3.31 2.29 -12.46
C ALA A 125 3.18 3.70 -11.87
N LEU A 126 2.09 4.40 -12.15
CA LEU A 126 1.86 5.77 -11.70
C LEU A 126 1.38 5.89 -10.24
N VAL A 127 0.99 4.78 -9.60
CA VAL A 127 0.45 4.79 -8.22
C VAL A 127 1.41 5.43 -7.21
N SER A 128 2.71 5.32 -7.43
CA SER A 128 3.73 5.95 -6.56
C SER A 128 3.83 7.47 -6.72
N GLN A 129 3.32 8.01 -7.83
CA GLN A 129 3.36 9.42 -8.20
C GLN A 129 2.03 10.13 -7.90
N ILE A 130 0.99 9.39 -7.45
CA ILE A 130 -0.33 9.94 -7.18
C ILE A 130 -0.36 10.66 -5.84
N SER A 131 -0.87 11.89 -5.85
CA SER A 131 -1.24 12.67 -4.68
C SER A 131 -2.67 13.19 -4.79
N VAL A 132 -3.28 13.55 -3.68
CA VAL A 132 -4.61 14.17 -3.63
C VAL A 132 -4.45 15.62 -3.21
N MET A 133 -4.88 16.53 -4.06
CA MET A 133 -4.95 17.96 -3.80
C MET A 133 -6.37 18.32 -3.40
N LEU A 134 -6.53 18.94 -2.26
CA LEU A 134 -7.78 19.55 -1.86
C LEU A 134 -7.72 21.03 -2.22
N ALA A 135 -8.45 21.42 -3.25
CA ALA A 135 -8.64 22.78 -3.66
C ALA A 135 -9.66 23.46 -2.75
N VAL A 136 -9.33 24.62 -2.23
CA VAL A 136 -10.16 25.38 -1.32
C VAL A 136 -10.27 26.82 -1.81
N VAL A 137 -11.49 27.25 -2.08
CA VAL A 137 -11.81 28.62 -2.51
C VAL A 137 -12.85 29.19 -1.56
N PRO A 138 -12.45 29.76 -0.42
CA PRO A 138 -13.40 30.22 0.61
C PRO A 138 -14.36 31.31 0.15
N GLU A 139 -14.05 31.98 -0.96
CA GLU A 139 -14.91 32.99 -1.58
C GLU A 139 -16.13 32.39 -2.32
N GLN A 140 -16.16 31.07 -2.54
CA GLN A 140 -17.27 30.36 -3.18
C GLN A 140 -18.25 29.72 -2.19
N HIS A 141 -18.02 29.85 -0.90
CA HIS A 141 -18.85 29.26 0.15
C HIS A 141 -19.45 30.35 1.05
N THR A 142 -20.74 30.23 1.37
CA THR A 142 -21.43 31.13 2.28
C THR A 142 -21.76 30.51 3.63
N SER A 143 -21.87 29.15 3.67
CA SER A 143 -22.22 28.38 4.87
C SER A 143 -21.01 27.59 5.37
N GLY A 144 -20.59 27.79 6.62
CA GLY A 144 -19.53 27.05 7.26
C GLY A 144 -19.90 25.60 7.51
N ASP A 145 -21.16 25.27 7.76
CA ASP A 145 -21.64 23.94 7.99
C ASP A 145 -21.59 23.09 6.71
N ASP A 146 -22.05 23.66 5.59
CA ASP A 146 -22.00 22.98 4.29
C ASP A 146 -20.56 22.73 3.84
N PHE A 147 -19.68 23.71 4.03
CA PHE A 147 -18.25 23.58 3.77
C PHE A 147 -17.64 22.46 4.60
N THR A 148 -17.95 22.44 5.90
CA THR A 148 -17.48 21.39 6.82
C THR A 148 -17.96 20.01 6.42
N GLN A 149 -19.22 19.87 6.04
CA GLN A 149 -19.80 18.60 5.59
C GLN A 149 -19.16 18.11 4.30
N ASN A 150 -18.92 19.00 3.35
CA ASN A 150 -18.23 18.72 2.09
C ASN A 150 -16.79 18.25 2.35
N LEU A 151 -16.03 18.96 3.18
CA LEU A 151 -14.67 18.61 3.56
C LEU A 151 -14.59 17.23 4.20
N ARG A 152 -15.53 16.90 5.08
CA ARG A 152 -15.64 15.54 5.68
C ARG A 152 -15.99 14.48 4.64
N GLY A 153 -16.78 14.81 3.63
CA GLY A 153 -17.04 13.94 2.48
C GLY A 153 -15.75 13.57 1.76
N TRP A 154 -14.93 14.56 1.46
CA TRP A 154 -13.62 14.36 0.84
C TRP A 154 -12.65 13.59 1.73
N GLN A 155 -12.61 13.86 3.03
CA GLN A 155 -11.80 13.09 3.98
C GLN A 155 -12.14 11.60 3.93
N ARG A 156 -13.42 11.24 3.97
CA ARG A 156 -13.90 9.86 3.84
C ARG A 156 -13.49 9.23 2.52
N ALA A 157 -13.60 9.96 1.43
CA ALA A 157 -13.23 9.49 0.09
C ALA A 157 -11.73 9.20 -0.01
N VAL A 158 -10.87 10.08 0.52
CA VAL A 158 -9.41 9.87 0.56
C VAL A 158 -9.04 8.65 1.37
N VAL A 159 -9.71 8.40 2.51
CA VAL A 159 -9.50 7.19 3.32
C VAL A 159 -9.85 5.92 2.52
N ARG A 160 -10.95 5.94 1.76
CA ARG A 160 -11.35 4.80 0.89
C ARG A 160 -10.32 4.51 -0.20
N CYS A 161 -9.56 5.51 -0.69
CA CYS A 161 -8.49 5.30 -1.66
C CYS A 161 -7.37 4.39 -1.16
N ARG A 162 -7.24 4.20 0.16
CA ARG A 162 -6.30 3.24 0.75
C ARG A 162 -6.49 1.82 0.21
N ALA A 163 -7.73 1.42 -0.05
CA ALA A 163 -8.02 0.10 -0.61
C ALA A 163 -7.44 -0.09 -2.01
N ALA A 164 -7.43 0.98 -2.83
CA ALA A 164 -6.89 0.95 -4.18
C ALA A 164 -5.36 1.04 -4.22
N PHE A 165 -4.79 1.96 -3.46
CA PHE A 165 -3.35 2.26 -3.48
C PHE A 165 -2.52 1.45 -2.47
N GLY A 166 -3.16 0.75 -1.52
CA GLY A 166 -2.49 0.02 -0.43
C GLY A 166 -2.10 0.88 0.76
N THR A 167 -1.94 2.19 0.58
CA THR A 167 -1.62 3.19 1.60
C THR A 167 -2.44 4.45 1.36
N LEU A 168 -2.57 5.33 2.36
CA LEU A 168 -3.21 6.63 2.16
C LEU A 168 -2.41 7.46 1.14
N PRO A 169 -3.04 8.08 0.13
CA PRO A 169 -2.36 9.01 -0.76
C PRO A 169 -1.87 10.26 0.01
N PRO A 170 -0.72 10.86 -0.36
CA PRO A 170 -0.33 12.15 0.20
C PRO A 170 -1.47 13.14 -0.03
N LEU A 171 -1.94 13.74 1.05
CA LEU A 171 -2.94 14.81 1.02
C LEU A 171 -2.22 16.14 1.18
N TRP A 172 -2.55 17.09 0.34
CA TRP A 172 -2.11 18.47 0.42
C TRP A 172 -3.26 19.41 0.10
N THR A 173 -3.21 20.62 0.60
CA THR A 173 -4.26 21.64 0.44
C THR A 173 -3.72 22.81 -0.31
N VAL A 174 -4.55 23.40 -1.15
CA VAL A 174 -4.23 24.64 -1.83
C VAL A 174 -5.43 25.58 -1.73
N THR A 175 -5.16 26.79 -1.28
CA THR A 175 -6.20 27.81 -1.07
C THR A 175 -5.92 29.01 -1.95
N TRP A 176 -6.94 29.48 -2.65
CA TRP A 176 -6.91 30.70 -3.45
C TRP A 176 -7.85 31.72 -2.84
N VAL A 177 -7.37 32.95 -2.74
CA VAL A 177 -8.16 34.13 -2.27
C VAL A 177 -7.78 35.33 -3.08
N SER A 178 -8.72 36.27 -3.22
CA SER A 178 -8.45 37.58 -3.83
C SER A 178 -7.47 38.38 -2.97
N PRO A 179 -6.50 39.07 -3.60
CA PRO A 179 -5.54 39.90 -2.88
C PRO A 179 -6.19 41.15 -2.31
N PRO A 180 -5.64 41.79 -1.25
CA PRO A 180 -6.16 43.01 -0.64
C PRO A 180 -6.08 44.23 -1.55
N VAL A 181 -5.12 44.22 -2.46
CA VAL A 181 -4.84 45.26 -3.44
C VAL A 181 -4.49 44.61 -4.77
N ALA A 182 -4.79 45.24 -5.89
CA ALA A 182 -4.37 44.74 -7.20
C ALA A 182 -2.88 44.40 -7.17
N CYS A 183 -2.54 43.12 -7.45
CA CYS A 183 -1.17 42.69 -7.47
C CYS A 183 -0.43 43.41 -8.59
N ALA A 184 0.68 44.07 -8.26
CA ALA A 184 1.63 44.60 -9.24
C ALA A 184 2.48 43.53 -9.89
N GLU A 185 2.44 42.29 -9.40
CA GLU A 185 3.25 41.20 -9.90
C GLU A 185 2.53 40.50 -11.07
N ALA A 186 3.24 40.36 -12.19
CA ALA A 186 2.70 39.75 -13.42
C ALA A 186 2.46 38.23 -13.30
N GLU A 187 3.06 37.58 -12.32
CA GLU A 187 2.97 36.14 -12.12
C GLU A 187 2.53 35.77 -10.71
N PRO A 188 1.77 34.67 -10.53
CA PRO A 188 1.25 34.27 -9.24
C PRO A 188 2.37 33.89 -8.27
N VAL A 189 2.32 34.42 -7.05
CA VAL A 189 3.20 34.08 -5.94
C VAL A 189 2.55 33.00 -5.09
N TRP A 190 3.34 31.98 -4.76
CA TRP A 190 2.90 30.85 -3.96
C TRP A 190 3.51 30.90 -2.55
N PHE A 191 2.69 30.94 -1.55
CA PHE A 191 3.09 30.81 -0.15
C PHE A 191 2.83 29.37 0.30
N THR A 192 3.80 28.77 1.02
CA THR A 192 3.66 27.39 1.43
C THR A 192 4.13 27.14 2.84
N THR A 193 3.43 26.22 3.52
CA THR A 193 3.92 25.58 4.73
C THR A 193 4.10 24.09 4.45
N ILE A 194 5.23 23.51 4.86
CA ILE A 194 5.57 22.11 4.64
C ILE A 194 5.72 21.42 6.00
N SER A 195 4.86 20.46 6.29
CA SER A 195 4.97 19.68 7.53
C SER A 195 6.11 18.62 7.40
N PRO A 196 6.98 18.46 8.41
CA PRO A 196 7.02 19.05 9.74
C PRO A 196 7.87 20.35 9.86
N ARG A 197 8.30 20.94 8.75
CA ARG A 197 9.13 22.16 8.79
C ARG A 197 8.30 23.33 9.26
N SER A 198 8.88 24.16 10.13
CA SER A 198 8.28 25.42 10.54
C SER A 198 8.70 26.56 9.60
N GLY A 199 7.78 27.48 9.33
CA GLY A 199 8.02 28.66 8.52
C GLY A 199 7.36 28.61 7.14
N ILE A 200 7.13 29.81 6.61
CA ILE A 200 6.49 30.02 5.32
C ILE A 200 7.59 30.16 4.28
N GLN A 201 7.50 29.36 3.21
CA GLN A 201 8.33 29.48 2.03
C GLN A 201 7.54 30.15 0.91
N VAL A 202 8.19 31.00 0.15
CA VAL A 202 7.61 31.72 -0.99
C VAL A 202 8.23 31.15 -2.26
N TYR A 203 7.39 30.76 -3.20
CA TYR A 203 7.80 30.26 -4.51
C TYR A 203 7.34 31.24 -5.59
N GLN A 204 8.29 31.72 -6.39
CA GLN A 204 8.03 32.56 -7.55
C GLN A 204 8.62 31.90 -8.79
N PRO A 205 7.98 32.06 -9.97
CA PRO A 205 8.56 31.59 -11.21
C PRO A 205 9.94 32.22 -11.44
N GLY A 206 10.93 31.35 -11.76
CA GLY A 206 12.30 31.80 -12.04
C GLY A 206 13.20 32.16 -10.84
N GLN A 207 12.68 32.27 -9.62
CA GLN A 207 13.47 32.71 -8.45
C GLN A 207 13.74 31.60 -7.39
N GLY A 208 13.19 30.41 -7.57
CA GLY A 208 13.32 29.35 -6.57
C GLY A 208 12.48 29.62 -5.32
N ASN A 209 12.84 28.99 -4.16
CA ASN A 209 12.14 29.18 -2.91
C ASN A 209 12.96 30.08 -1.96
N VAL A 210 12.31 31.07 -1.40
CA VAL A 210 12.86 31.99 -0.40
C VAL A 210 12.00 32.00 0.85
N SER A 211 12.54 32.43 1.99
CA SER A 211 11.72 32.62 3.20
C SER A 211 10.83 33.84 3.04
N LEU A 212 9.66 33.85 3.74
CA LEU A 212 8.77 35.01 3.73
C LEU A 212 9.51 36.29 4.17
N THR A 213 10.38 36.20 5.15
CA THR A 213 11.17 37.34 5.65
C THR A 213 12.14 37.89 4.60
N GLU A 214 12.75 37.04 3.82
CA GLU A 214 13.65 37.40 2.74
C GLU A 214 12.87 38.04 1.58
N TRP A 215 11.78 37.40 1.17
CA TRP A 215 10.88 37.89 0.14
C TRP A 215 10.34 39.31 0.44
N THR A 216 9.98 39.61 1.70
CA THR A 216 9.49 40.93 2.08
C THR A 216 10.58 42.01 2.08
N ARG A 217 11.87 41.65 2.11
CA ARG A 217 13.01 42.57 2.12
C ARG A 217 13.58 42.90 0.75
N GLU A 218 13.36 42.06 -0.24
CA GLU A 218 14.07 42.09 -1.54
C GLU A 218 13.77 43.29 -2.43
N ASN A 219 12.64 43.98 -2.27
CA ASN A 219 12.26 45.11 -3.14
C ASN A 219 12.53 46.48 -2.51
N GLY A 220 12.77 47.47 -3.40
CA GLY A 220 12.85 48.89 -3.01
C GLY A 220 11.61 49.36 -2.26
N THR A 221 11.61 50.61 -1.82
CA THR A 221 10.59 51.22 -0.93
C THR A 221 9.15 51.02 -1.38
N ASP A 222 8.87 51.12 -2.67
CA ASP A 222 7.48 51.06 -3.20
C ASP A 222 6.92 49.61 -3.20
N GLY A 223 7.75 48.63 -3.43
CA GLY A 223 7.33 47.19 -3.39
C GLY A 223 7.15 46.65 -1.96
N ARG A 224 7.77 47.26 -0.96
CA ARG A 224 7.68 46.79 0.44
C ARG A 224 6.28 46.92 1.03
N LEU A 225 5.56 48.03 0.77
CA LEU A 225 4.22 48.23 1.27
C LEU A 225 3.25 47.20 0.69
N SER A 226 3.35 46.90 -0.60
CA SER A 226 2.55 45.85 -1.23
C SER A 226 2.84 44.49 -0.60
N ARG A 227 4.11 44.12 -0.43
CA ARG A 227 4.49 42.81 0.16
C ARG A 227 4.12 42.71 1.64
N LEU A 228 4.17 43.79 2.40
CA LEU A 228 3.70 43.81 3.78
C LEU A 228 2.17 43.60 3.85
N SER A 229 1.41 44.25 2.97
CA SER A 229 -0.04 44.02 2.93
C SER A 229 -0.39 42.58 2.55
N HIS A 230 0.34 41.98 1.63
CA HIS A 230 0.21 40.53 1.34
C HIS A 230 0.58 39.68 2.55
N GLY A 231 1.61 40.04 3.32
CA GLY A 231 2.01 39.33 4.54
C GLY A 231 0.93 39.36 5.62
N LEU A 232 0.27 40.53 5.83
CA LEU A 232 -0.86 40.64 6.77
C LEU A 232 -2.07 39.82 6.30
N TRP A 233 -2.35 39.88 5.01
CA TRP A 233 -3.45 39.09 4.41
C TRP A 233 -3.18 37.59 4.51
N LEU A 234 -1.91 37.17 4.34
CA LEU A 234 -1.48 35.82 4.50
C LEU A 234 -1.65 35.32 5.94
N ASP A 235 -1.37 36.16 6.94
CA ASP A 235 -1.59 35.80 8.35
C ASP A 235 -3.07 35.51 8.62
N SER A 236 -3.98 36.38 8.12
CA SER A 236 -5.42 36.15 8.20
C SER A 236 -5.85 34.87 7.46
N LEU A 237 -5.27 34.60 6.29
CA LEU A 237 -5.54 33.38 5.52
C LEU A 237 -5.09 32.12 6.25
N LEU A 238 -3.92 32.16 6.86
CA LEU A 238 -3.41 31.05 7.68
C LEU A 238 -4.28 30.79 8.90
N ALA A 239 -4.73 31.85 9.58
CA ALA A 239 -5.65 31.71 10.71
C ALA A 239 -6.97 31.06 10.29
N TRP A 240 -7.55 31.52 9.19
CA TRP A 240 -8.76 30.93 8.62
C TRP A 240 -8.53 29.46 8.20
N GLN A 241 -7.47 29.17 7.46
CA GLN A 241 -7.17 27.83 6.97
C GLN A 241 -6.91 26.85 8.13
N ASN A 242 -6.26 27.31 9.20
CA ASN A 242 -6.06 26.47 10.38
C ASN A 242 -7.38 26.11 11.03
N SER A 243 -8.24 27.08 11.30
CA SER A 243 -9.52 26.83 11.97
C SER A 243 -10.53 26.10 11.09
N ALA A 244 -10.65 26.46 9.81
CA ALA A 244 -11.69 25.94 8.93
C ALA A 244 -11.31 24.62 8.24
N VAL A 245 -10.01 24.35 8.03
CA VAL A 245 -9.55 23.18 7.27
C VAL A 245 -8.69 22.25 8.12
N ASN A 246 -7.59 22.77 8.71
CA ASN A 246 -6.60 21.92 9.37
C ASN A 246 -7.12 21.30 10.66
N ASP A 247 -7.84 22.06 11.48
CA ASP A 247 -8.41 21.54 12.72
C ASP A 247 -9.46 20.48 12.43
N LEU A 248 -10.27 20.67 11.40
CA LEU A 248 -11.26 19.69 10.94
C LEU A 248 -10.61 18.36 10.50
N LEU A 249 -9.54 18.43 9.72
CA LEU A 249 -8.82 17.26 9.22
C LEU A 249 -7.99 16.57 10.34
N SER A 250 -7.55 17.33 11.35
CA SER A 250 -6.73 16.85 12.45
C SER A 250 -7.51 16.21 13.61
N VAL A 251 -8.82 16.47 13.71
CA VAL A 251 -9.67 15.87 14.74
C VAL A 251 -10.08 14.47 14.33
N ARG A 252 -9.81 13.51 15.22
CA ARG A 252 -10.30 12.13 15.04
C ARG A 252 -11.81 12.08 15.28
N GLN A 253 -12.57 11.70 14.27
CA GLN A 253 -14.02 11.51 14.39
C GLN A 253 -14.39 10.06 14.06
N GLY A 254 -14.77 9.30 15.09
CA GLY A 254 -15.13 7.88 14.94
C GLY A 254 -14.00 7.06 14.29
N GLU A 255 -14.29 6.45 13.14
CA GLU A 255 -13.34 5.60 12.39
C GLU A 255 -12.40 6.39 11.47
N LEU A 256 -12.60 7.71 11.30
CA LEU A 256 -11.77 8.51 10.41
C LEU A 256 -10.42 8.80 11.08
N PRO A 257 -9.31 8.46 10.41
CA PRO A 257 -7.98 8.76 10.91
C PRO A 257 -7.70 10.26 10.84
N VAL A 258 -6.84 10.73 11.71
CA VAL A 258 -6.24 12.07 11.63
C VAL A 258 -5.51 12.22 10.30
N MET A 259 -5.82 13.26 9.56
CA MET A 259 -5.19 13.59 8.28
C MET A 259 -4.52 14.95 8.39
N LYS A 260 -3.19 14.96 8.28
CA LYS A 260 -2.43 16.22 8.21
C LYS A 260 -1.97 16.44 6.78
N PRO A 261 -2.31 17.56 6.15
CA PRO A 261 -1.76 17.92 4.85
C PRO A 261 -0.23 17.98 4.93
N CYS A 262 0.44 17.35 3.95
CA CYS A 262 1.91 17.37 3.90
C CYS A 262 2.46 18.70 3.39
N VAL A 263 1.71 19.38 2.52
CA VAL A 263 1.99 20.70 1.98
C VAL A 263 0.69 21.50 2.02
N GLN A 264 0.78 22.74 2.41
CA GLN A 264 -0.31 23.71 2.33
C GLN A 264 0.16 24.86 1.43
N GLY A 265 -0.47 25.00 0.28
CA GLY A 265 -0.21 26.06 -0.67
C GLY A 265 -1.26 27.16 -0.54
N MET A 266 -0.87 28.39 -0.71
CA MET A 266 -1.75 29.56 -0.72
C MET A 266 -1.33 30.45 -1.88
N CYS A 267 -2.32 30.94 -2.62
CA CYS A 267 -2.10 31.86 -3.73
C CYS A 267 -3.11 33.01 -3.65
N MET A 268 -2.61 34.23 -3.79
CA MET A 268 -3.45 35.42 -3.81
C MET A 268 -3.57 35.86 -5.26
N VAL A 269 -4.71 35.53 -5.86
CA VAL A 269 -5.09 35.91 -7.23
C VAL A 269 -6.56 36.28 -7.27
N PRO A 270 -7.00 37.07 -8.21
CA PRO A 270 -8.43 37.37 -8.35
C PRO A 270 -9.26 36.09 -8.46
N VAL A 271 -10.24 35.92 -7.60
CA VAL A 271 -11.13 34.77 -7.56
C VAL A 271 -12.55 35.22 -7.69
N SER A 272 -13.36 34.52 -8.50
CA SER A 272 -14.80 34.81 -8.55
C SER A 272 -15.45 34.43 -7.23
N GLY A 273 -15.79 35.42 -6.45
CA GLY A 273 -16.40 35.32 -5.13
C GLY A 273 -17.91 35.56 -5.13
N ILE A 274 -18.57 34.99 -4.14
CA ILE A 274 -19.99 35.19 -3.84
C ILE A 274 -20.11 36.19 -2.68
N ALA A 275 -21.06 37.11 -2.76
CA ALA A 275 -21.32 38.06 -1.66
C ALA A 275 -21.69 37.30 -0.37
N GLY A 276 -21.12 37.73 0.75
CA GLY A 276 -21.29 37.05 2.03
C GLY A 276 -20.51 35.73 2.16
N SER A 277 -19.48 35.57 1.38
CA SER A 277 -18.62 34.36 1.42
C SER A 277 -17.93 34.20 2.77
N LEU A 278 -17.47 32.97 3.05
CA LEU A 278 -16.74 32.65 4.28
C LEU A 278 -15.46 33.47 4.44
N TRP A 279 -14.80 33.81 3.34
CA TRP A 279 -13.66 34.72 3.37
C TRP A 279 -14.05 36.15 3.75
N GLN A 280 -15.11 36.68 3.14
CA GLN A 280 -15.64 37.99 3.51
C GLN A 280 -16.10 38.04 4.97
N GLN A 281 -16.80 37.02 5.44
CA GLN A 281 -17.20 36.90 6.85
C GLN A 281 -16.00 36.93 7.80
N HIS A 282 -14.96 36.16 7.47
CA HIS A 282 -13.72 36.09 8.26
C HIS A 282 -13.04 37.47 8.32
N ILE A 283 -12.80 38.10 7.17
CA ILE A 283 -12.16 39.42 7.11
C ILE A 283 -13.01 40.47 7.83
N THR A 284 -14.31 40.44 7.62
CA THR A 284 -15.23 41.38 8.33
C THR A 284 -15.15 41.18 9.84
N SER A 285 -15.01 39.95 10.32
CA SER A 285 -14.88 39.67 11.77
C SER A 285 -13.58 40.22 12.37
N VAL A 286 -12.53 40.33 11.57
CA VAL A 286 -11.19 40.79 12.01
C VAL A 286 -11.06 42.33 11.83
N THR A 287 -11.56 42.86 10.70
CA THR A 287 -11.32 44.26 10.31
C THR A 287 -12.55 45.17 10.44
N ALA A 288 -13.72 44.59 10.67
CA ALA A 288 -15.04 45.25 10.59
C ALA A 288 -15.39 45.78 9.18
N LEU A 289 -14.60 45.46 8.16
CA LEU A 289 -14.81 45.90 6.78
C LEU A 289 -14.86 44.67 5.86
N PRO A 290 -15.96 44.49 5.08
CA PRO A 290 -16.01 43.42 4.10
C PRO A 290 -15.12 43.79 2.90
N PRO A 291 -14.29 42.83 2.42
CA PRO A 291 -13.58 43.02 1.15
C PRO A 291 -14.59 42.99 -0.03
N ASP A 292 -14.23 43.65 -1.11
CA ASP A 292 -15.02 43.61 -2.33
C ASP A 292 -15.03 42.20 -2.97
N ALA A 293 -16.21 41.84 -3.51
CA ALA A 293 -16.29 40.60 -4.29
C ALA A 293 -15.71 40.87 -5.69
N VAL A 294 -14.79 40.03 -6.08
CA VAL A 294 -14.16 40.06 -7.40
C VAL A 294 -14.90 39.11 -8.32
N VAL A 295 -15.06 39.47 -9.60
CA VAL A 295 -15.54 38.57 -10.66
C VAL A 295 -14.46 38.43 -11.71
N THR A 296 -14.05 37.19 -11.95
CA THR A 296 -13.08 36.87 -12.98
C THR A 296 -13.51 35.62 -13.76
N THR A 297 -13.16 35.56 -15.05
CA THR A 297 -13.42 34.43 -15.92
C THR A 297 -12.16 33.60 -16.18
N GLU A 298 -11.02 34.09 -15.69
CA GLU A 298 -9.75 33.37 -15.90
C GLU A 298 -9.64 32.13 -15.01
N PRO A 299 -9.13 31.04 -15.55
CA PRO A 299 -8.89 29.84 -14.75
C PRO A 299 -7.78 30.09 -13.73
N LEU A 300 -7.98 29.59 -12.50
CA LEU A 300 -7.00 29.72 -11.44
C LEU A 300 -5.67 29.07 -11.81
N PRO A 301 -4.53 29.65 -11.36
CA PRO A 301 -3.22 29.09 -11.62
C PRO A 301 -3.05 27.76 -10.89
N LEU A 302 -2.41 26.79 -11.56
CA LEU A 302 -2.07 25.52 -10.97
C LEU A 302 -0.79 25.63 -10.12
N PRO A 303 -0.72 24.92 -8.98
CA PRO A 303 0.42 24.98 -8.07
C PRO A 303 1.60 24.10 -8.53
N GLU A 304 2.08 24.31 -9.75
CA GLU A 304 3.14 23.52 -10.36
C GLU A 304 4.46 23.64 -9.58
N LEU A 305 4.77 24.85 -9.10
CA LEU A 305 5.99 25.13 -8.33
C LEU A 305 6.07 24.37 -7.00
N LEU A 306 4.93 23.87 -6.50
CA LEU A 306 4.85 23.13 -5.23
C LEU A 306 5.06 21.63 -5.40
N LEU A 307 4.98 21.10 -6.62
CA LEU A 307 5.08 19.66 -6.87
C LEU A 307 6.41 19.03 -6.39
N PRO A 308 7.57 19.70 -6.48
CA PRO A 308 8.81 19.16 -5.93
C PRO A 308 8.82 19.01 -4.40
N ALA A 309 7.98 19.78 -3.68
CA ALA A 309 7.85 19.70 -2.22
C ALA A 309 6.98 18.51 -1.76
N LEU A 310 6.22 17.90 -2.66
CA LEU A 310 5.39 16.76 -2.33
C LEU A 310 6.24 15.52 -2.04
N PRO A 311 5.89 14.75 -1.01
CA PRO A 311 6.60 13.53 -0.67
C PRO A 311 6.39 12.49 -1.79
N ARG A 312 7.45 12.19 -2.52
CA ARG A 312 7.44 11.08 -3.48
C ARG A 312 7.37 9.77 -2.70
N ARG A 313 6.36 8.99 -2.94
CA ARG A 313 6.26 7.66 -2.34
C ARG A 313 7.33 6.76 -2.96
N ARG A 314 8.21 6.25 -2.15
CA ARG A 314 8.93 5.04 -2.51
C ARG A 314 7.91 3.89 -2.46
N GLY A 315 7.20 3.68 -3.56
CA GLY A 315 6.31 2.54 -3.67
C GLY A 315 7.12 1.27 -3.45
N VAL A 316 6.75 0.48 -2.45
CA VAL A 316 7.30 -0.88 -2.35
C VAL A 316 6.88 -1.58 -3.64
N SER A 317 7.84 -1.87 -4.50
CA SER A 317 7.60 -2.52 -5.78
C SER A 317 6.73 -3.75 -5.54
N ARG A 318 5.63 -3.89 -6.29
CA ARG A 318 4.74 -5.07 -6.19
C ARG A 318 5.52 -6.38 -6.37
N ARG A 319 6.59 -6.31 -7.15
CA ARG A 319 7.53 -7.41 -7.34
C ARG A 319 8.25 -7.76 -6.03
N MET A 320 8.66 -6.76 -5.24
CA MET A 320 9.29 -6.99 -3.93
C MET A 320 8.31 -7.60 -2.92
N VAL A 321 7.05 -7.14 -2.90
CA VAL A 321 5.99 -7.72 -2.07
C VAL A 321 5.72 -9.17 -2.46
N PHE A 322 5.67 -9.49 -3.76
CA PHE A 322 5.53 -10.85 -4.25
C PHE A 322 6.67 -11.74 -3.76
N TRP A 323 7.93 -11.33 -3.93
CA TRP A 323 9.09 -12.09 -3.48
C TRP A 323 9.12 -12.28 -1.96
N LEU A 324 8.68 -11.29 -1.19
CA LEU A 324 8.57 -11.41 0.26
C LEU A 324 7.55 -12.49 0.67
N TYR A 325 6.35 -12.50 0.07
CA TYR A 325 5.37 -13.54 0.35
C TYR A 325 5.77 -14.91 -0.21
N ALA A 326 6.40 -14.97 -1.37
CA ALA A 326 6.94 -16.21 -1.92
C ALA A 326 8.04 -16.77 -1.02
N GLY A 327 8.95 -15.92 -0.53
CA GLY A 327 9.98 -16.29 0.45
C GLY A 327 9.39 -16.78 1.77
N LEU A 328 8.35 -16.12 2.28
CA LEU A 328 7.64 -16.54 3.48
C LEU A 328 7.00 -17.92 3.30
N LEU A 329 6.31 -18.15 2.18
CA LEU A 329 5.70 -19.43 1.86
C LEU A 329 6.75 -20.54 1.74
N GLY A 330 7.89 -20.26 1.06
CA GLY A 330 9.02 -21.17 0.97
C GLY A 330 9.64 -21.49 2.33
N GLY A 331 9.80 -20.49 3.19
CA GLY A 331 10.30 -20.66 4.55
C GLY A 331 9.38 -21.54 5.42
N VAL A 332 8.07 -21.28 5.38
CA VAL A 332 7.08 -22.12 6.08
C VAL A 332 7.08 -23.56 5.54
N PHE A 333 7.12 -23.74 4.22
CA PHE A 333 7.24 -25.06 3.61
C PHE A 333 8.49 -25.79 4.10
N LEU A 334 9.65 -25.13 4.08
CA LEU A 334 10.91 -25.74 4.53
C LEU A 334 10.86 -26.15 6.00
N ALA A 335 10.33 -25.27 6.87
CA ALA A 335 10.17 -25.56 8.29
C ALA A 335 9.26 -26.79 8.53
N LEU A 336 8.13 -26.87 7.82
CA LEU A 336 7.22 -28.01 7.92
C LEU A 336 7.83 -29.30 7.33
N ALA A 337 8.57 -29.19 6.23
CA ALA A 337 9.28 -30.32 5.63
C ALA A 337 10.39 -30.86 6.56
N MET A 338 11.15 -29.96 7.22
CA MET A 338 12.15 -30.34 8.22
C MET A 338 11.50 -31.02 9.43
N LEU A 339 10.39 -30.49 9.92
CA LEU A 339 9.64 -31.10 11.03
C LEU A 339 9.16 -32.51 10.66
N ALA A 340 8.59 -32.67 9.45
CA ALA A 340 8.13 -33.97 8.97
C ALA A 340 9.32 -34.96 8.80
N SER A 341 10.44 -34.49 8.27
CA SER A 341 11.68 -35.30 8.15
C SER A 341 12.20 -35.73 9.53
N TRP A 342 12.22 -34.82 10.50
CA TRP A 342 12.59 -35.13 11.89
C TRP A 342 11.67 -36.18 12.51
N MET A 343 10.34 -36.03 12.35
CA MET A 343 9.38 -37.03 12.84
C MET A 343 9.58 -38.41 12.20
N ASN A 344 9.86 -38.44 10.89
CA ASN A 344 10.12 -39.67 10.18
C ASN A 344 11.39 -40.35 10.69
N ASN A 345 12.46 -39.59 10.92
CA ASN A 345 13.71 -40.11 11.49
C ASN A 345 13.52 -40.65 12.91
N GLN A 346 12.77 -39.92 13.75
CA GLN A 346 12.44 -40.37 15.10
C GLN A 346 11.64 -41.71 15.09
N ARG A 347 10.69 -41.82 14.15
CA ARG A 347 9.93 -43.09 13.99
C ARG A 347 10.83 -44.24 13.52
N LEU A 348 11.74 -43.97 12.57
CA LEU A 348 12.68 -44.95 12.11
C LEU A 348 13.57 -45.47 13.27
N ILE A 349 14.16 -44.53 14.04
CA ILE A 349 15.03 -44.88 15.17
C ILE A 349 14.25 -45.71 16.21
N ARG A 350 13.01 -45.29 16.56
CA ARG A 350 12.19 -46.05 17.50
C ARG A 350 11.83 -47.42 16.98
N ASN A 351 11.38 -47.54 15.73
CA ASN A 351 11.00 -48.83 15.16
C ASN A 351 12.18 -49.83 15.14
N VAL A 352 13.37 -49.36 14.68
CA VAL A 352 14.57 -50.24 14.69
C VAL A 352 15.00 -50.51 16.11
N GLY A 353 14.96 -49.57 17.01
CA GLY A 353 15.24 -49.75 18.45
C GLY A 353 14.30 -50.74 19.11
N ASP A 354 12.99 -50.68 18.83
CA ASP A 354 11.99 -51.63 19.35
C ASP A 354 12.23 -53.07 18.82
N HIS A 355 12.59 -53.20 17.53
CA HIS A 355 12.93 -54.49 16.96
C HIS A 355 14.21 -55.08 17.60
N LEU A 356 15.20 -54.22 17.88
CA LEU A 356 16.44 -54.61 18.53
C LEU A 356 16.19 -55.03 20.00
N ALA A 357 15.41 -54.28 20.74
CA ALA A 357 15.02 -54.58 22.11
C ALA A 357 14.23 -55.89 22.20
N LEU A 358 13.26 -56.08 21.28
CA LEU A 358 12.50 -57.32 21.21
C LEU A 358 13.41 -58.54 20.95
N TYR A 359 14.40 -58.42 20.03
CA TYR A 359 15.35 -59.48 19.75
C TYR A 359 16.17 -59.86 20.98
N HIS A 360 16.65 -58.88 21.75
CA HIS A 360 17.44 -59.13 22.96
C HIS A 360 16.59 -59.70 24.13
N GLN A 361 15.31 -59.38 24.20
CA GLN A 361 14.41 -59.91 25.23
C GLN A 361 14.00 -61.36 24.99
N LEU A 362 14.02 -61.82 23.75
CA LEU A 362 13.63 -63.17 23.38
C LEU A 362 14.79 -64.17 23.62
N THR A 363 14.82 -64.74 24.82
CA THR A 363 15.77 -65.77 25.21
C THR A 363 15.07 -67.10 25.50
N GLY A 364 15.69 -68.24 25.14
CA GLY A 364 15.13 -69.55 25.46
C GLY A 364 14.21 -70.21 24.41
N LYS A 365 13.54 -71.31 24.75
CA LYS A 365 12.54 -71.93 23.86
C LYS A 365 11.16 -71.41 24.04
N PRO A 366 10.35 -71.25 22.98
CA PRO A 366 10.56 -71.69 21.58
C PRO A 366 11.40 -70.74 20.71
N VAL A 367 12.19 -71.29 19.79
CA VAL A 367 13.11 -70.52 18.89
C VAL A 367 12.38 -69.73 17.82
N ALA A 368 11.16 -70.08 17.46
CA ALA A 368 10.39 -69.46 16.39
C ALA A 368 10.15 -67.92 16.55
N PRO A 369 9.84 -67.38 17.74
CA PRO A 369 9.70 -65.93 17.92
C PRO A 369 11.03 -65.18 17.71
N LYS A 370 12.14 -65.70 18.21
CA LYS A 370 13.47 -65.12 18.05
C LYS A 370 13.91 -65.10 16.58
N LEU A 371 13.62 -66.18 15.84
CA LEU A 371 13.89 -66.24 14.42
C LEU A 371 13.11 -65.20 13.59
N ARG A 372 11.85 -64.97 13.95
CA ARG A 372 11.04 -63.88 13.33
C ARG A 372 11.59 -62.49 13.66
N ALA A 373 12.05 -62.26 14.89
CA ALA A 373 12.67 -61.02 15.28
C ALA A 373 13.99 -60.79 14.50
N GLN A 374 14.82 -61.80 14.33
CA GLN A 374 16.03 -61.73 13.52
C GLN A 374 15.73 -61.42 12.04
N GLN A 375 14.72 -62.07 11.45
CA GLN A 375 14.31 -61.80 10.07
C GLN A 375 13.89 -60.32 9.88
N ARG A 376 13.19 -59.71 10.87
CA ARG A 376 12.86 -58.30 10.85
C ARG A 376 14.11 -57.41 10.91
N LEU A 377 15.05 -57.70 11.80
CA LEU A 377 16.31 -56.97 11.90
C LEU A 377 17.16 -57.09 10.62
N ARG A 378 17.20 -58.28 9.95
CA ARG A 378 17.83 -58.42 8.64
C ARG A 378 17.18 -57.58 7.57
N ALA A 379 15.85 -57.48 7.56
CA ALA A 379 15.14 -56.61 6.63
C ALA A 379 15.41 -55.10 6.90
N ASP A 380 15.47 -54.70 8.18
CA ASP A 380 15.83 -53.32 8.57
C ASP A 380 17.27 -52.99 8.18
N GLY A 381 18.23 -53.92 8.41
CA GLY A 381 19.64 -53.80 8.01
C GLY A 381 19.80 -53.67 6.49
N ALA A 382 19.13 -54.52 5.72
CA ALA A 382 19.18 -54.46 4.25
C ALA A 382 18.60 -53.14 3.72
N LEU A 383 17.54 -52.62 4.36
CA LEU A 383 16.94 -51.31 4.01
C LEU A 383 17.89 -50.15 4.33
N LEU A 384 18.53 -50.17 5.50
CA LEU A 384 19.48 -49.12 5.91
C LEU A 384 20.73 -49.14 5.00
N ASP A 385 21.24 -50.35 4.62
CA ASP A 385 22.33 -50.53 3.69
C ASP A 385 22.02 -50.04 2.28
N ASP A 386 20.79 -50.32 1.78
CA ASP A 386 20.35 -49.81 0.48
C ASP A 386 20.29 -48.26 0.49
N TRP A 387 19.82 -47.67 1.57
CA TRP A 387 19.81 -46.22 1.74
C TRP A 387 21.23 -45.64 1.90
N ALA A 388 22.14 -46.34 2.52
CA ALA A 388 23.54 -45.92 2.60
C ALA A 388 24.22 -45.89 1.23
N ARG A 389 23.88 -46.84 0.34
CA ARG A 389 24.48 -46.97 -1.01
C ARG A 389 23.82 -46.10 -2.05
N ARG A 390 22.47 -46.01 -2.05
CA ARG A 390 21.68 -45.33 -3.08
C ARG A 390 21.19 -43.93 -2.65
N GLY A 391 21.40 -43.56 -1.40
CA GLY A 391 20.87 -42.38 -0.78
C GLY A 391 19.47 -42.58 -0.16
N GLU A 392 19.24 -41.92 0.94
CA GLU A 392 17.98 -41.97 1.66
C GLU A 392 16.82 -41.27 0.88
N PRO A 393 15.56 -41.73 1.03
CA PRO A 393 14.41 -41.09 0.43
C PRO A 393 14.25 -39.63 0.93
N LEU A 394 13.71 -38.73 0.09
CA LEU A 394 13.55 -37.30 0.36
C LEU A 394 12.89 -37.02 1.72
N ARG A 395 11.95 -37.86 2.16
CA ARG A 395 11.26 -37.74 3.45
C ARG A 395 12.15 -37.87 4.69
N TYR A 396 13.39 -38.37 4.56
CA TYR A 396 14.37 -38.51 5.64
C TYR A 396 15.57 -37.57 5.46
N ARG A 397 15.79 -37.06 4.24
CA ARG A 397 17.04 -36.45 3.80
C ARG A 397 17.33 -35.13 4.53
N LEU A 398 16.71 -34.11 4.36
CA LEU A 398 16.86 -32.72 4.88
C LEU A 398 17.94 -32.50 5.99
N GLY A 399 19.05 -33.20 5.93
CA GLY A 399 20.18 -33.12 6.88
C GLY A 399 19.91 -33.71 8.28
N LEU A 400 18.80 -34.41 8.48
CA LEU A 400 18.37 -34.95 9.78
C LEU A 400 18.47 -36.47 9.85
N TYR A 401 18.93 -37.15 8.76
CA TYR A 401 19.02 -38.59 8.70
C TYR A 401 20.10 -39.13 9.63
N GLN A 402 19.69 -40.00 10.57
CA GLN A 402 20.59 -40.65 11.52
C GLN A 402 20.64 -42.19 11.37
N GLY A 403 20.04 -42.71 10.31
CA GLY A 403 19.96 -44.18 10.09
C GLY A 403 21.32 -44.87 9.98
N LEU A 404 22.36 -44.16 9.51
CA LEU A 404 23.72 -44.68 9.47
C LEU A 404 24.25 -45.15 10.85
N ARG A 405 23.78 -44.51 11.93
CA ARG A 405 24.17 -44.88 13.30
C ARG A 405 23.50 -46.17 13.79
N LEU A 406 22.46 -46.63 13.10
CA LEU A 406 21.74 -47.86 13.44
C LEU A 406 22.30 -49.09 12.76
N ILE A 407 23.14 -48.94 11.73
CA ILE A 407 23.73 -50.03 10.97
C ILE A 407 24.61 -50.92 11.88
N PRO A 408 25.60 -50.39 12.62
CA PRO A 408 26.50 -51.25 13.43
C PRO A 408 25.76 -52.07 14.49
N PRO A 409 24.82 -51.53 15.31
CA PRO A 409 24.11 -52.36 16.29
C PRO A 409 23.16 -53.38 15.67
N VAL A 410 22.60 -53.11 14.50
CA VAL A 410 21.75 -54.09 13.79
C VAL A 410 22.60 -55.23 13.21
N GLU A 411 23.74 -54.92 12.59
CA GLU A 411 24.69 -55.92 12.08
C GLU A 411 25.23 -56.80 13.20
N ALA A 412 25.64 -56.21 14.33
CA ALA A 412 26.09 -56.98 15.51
C ALA A 412 25.01 -57.97 15.99
N ALA A 413 23.75 -57.50 16.13
CA ALA A 413 22.66 -58.36 16.56
C ALA A 413 22.28 -59.44 15.54
N VAL A 414 22.51 -59.25 14.26
CA VAL A 414 22.28 -60.24 13.20
C VAL A 414 23.41 -61.23 13.12
N SER A 415 24.68 -60.83 13.39
CA SER A 415 25.85 -61.69 13.37
C SER A 415 25.96 -62.51 14.65
N ASP A 416 25.55 -62.04 15.80
CA ASP A 416 25.59 -62.69 17.11
C ASP A 416 24.48 -63.75 17.29
N TRP A 417 24.15 -64.48 16.25
CA TRP A 417 23.20 -65.59 16.31
C TRP A 417 23.72 -66.72 17.08
N ALA A 418 23.30 -66.91 18.33
CA ALA A 418 23.38 -68.16 19.06
C ALA A 418 21.95 -68.75 19.17
N PRO A 419 21.69 -69.99 18.72
CA PRO A 419 20.37 -70.66 18.78
C PRO A 419 19.88 -70.91 20.18
#